data_47bf274ecea4e116ee40bac1b779b2a3
#
_entry.id   47bf274ecea4e116ee40bac1b779b2a3
#
_cell.length_a   1.000
_cell.length_b   1.000
_cell.length_c   1.000
_cell.angle_alpha   90.00
_cell.angle_beta   90.00
_cell.angle_gamma   90.00
#
_symmetry.space_group_name_H-M   'P 1'
#
loop_
_entity.id
_entity.type
_entity.pdbx_description
1 polymer ?
#
loop_
_entity_poly.entity_id
_entity_poly.type
_entity_poly.pdbx_seq_one_letter_code
_entity_poly.pdbx_strand_id
1 'polypeptide(L)'
;MLRIWSLFCFFITFSLQAQSIEQIRKSYTIAQNSKENTAQFYQLMQEVSSEDIPIKRAYKGASIMMYAKYSVKNVRELLKEGKEWVEEALNKEPENIEIRLVRLSLQEHLPKIVPYHKNKDEDKKVILDSFYSQSKLLQKYLQDYIQSSKSFSPEEKKRIKN
;
A
#
# COMPACT_ATOMS: atom_id res chain seq x y z
N MET A 1 -13.48 27.76 -56.77
CA MET A 1 -14.17 26.95 -55.73
C MET A 1 -13.11 26.28 -54.90
N LEU A 2 -12.73 26.89 -53.75
CA LEU A 2 -11.75 26.30 -52.81
C LEU A 2 -12.54 25.46 -51.81
N ARG A 3 -12.26 24.14 -51.78
CA ARG A 3 -12.77 23.22 -50.76
C ARG A 3 -11.80 23.27 -49.58
N ILE A 4 -12.25 23.95 -48.52
CA ILE A 4 -11.56 23.95 -47.23
C ILE A 4 -11.90 22.63 -46.52
N TRP A 5 -10.97 21.70 -46.45
CA TRP A 5 -11.05 20.51 -45.58
C TRP A 5 -10.68 20.92 -44.18
N SER A 6 -11.67 21.09 -43.31
CA SER A 6 -11.51 21.27 -41.88
C SER A 6 -11.05 19.93 -41.25
N LEU A 7 -9.76 19.84 -40.93
CA LEU A 7 -9.20 18.77 -40.14
C LEU A 7 -9.66 18.98 -38.66
N PHE A 8 -10.71 18.27 -38.28
CA PHE A 8 -11.16 18.20 -36.89
C PHE A 8 -10.20 17.28 -36.12
N CYS A 9 -9.13 17.85 -35.53
CA CYS A 9 -8.27 17.14 -34.60
C CYS A 9 -9.06 16.83 -33.32
N PHE A 10 -9.53 15.57 -33.22
CA PHE A 10 -10.14 15.04 -32.01
C PHE A 10 -9.00 14.81 -30.99
N PHE A 11 -8.76 15.83 -30.13
CA PHE A 11 -7.91 15.67 -28.96
C PHE A 11 -8.63 14.74 -27.97
N ILE A 12 -8.31 13.45 -28.00
CA ILE A 12 -8.66 12.52 -26.92
C ILE A 12 -7.79 12.94 -25.72
N THR A 13 -8.35 13.77 -24.85
CA THR A 13 -7.76 14.02 -23.53
C THR A 13 -7.92 12.75 -22.72
N PHE A 14 -6.87 11.94 -22.66
CA PHE A 14 -6.73 10.92 -21.62
C PHE A 14 -6.65 11.66 -20.29
N SER A 15 -7.77 11.76 -19.59
CA SER A 15 -7.76 12.13 -18.17
C SER A 15 -7.03 11.03 -17.43
N LEU A 16 -5.73 11.23 -17.17
CA LEU A 16 -5.03 10.45 -16.16
C LEU A 16 -5.73 10.75 -14.83
N GLN A 17 -6.65 9.88 -14.46
CA GLN A 17 -7.32 9.96 -13.18
C GLN A 17 -6.33 9.50 -12.12
N ALA A 18 -5.62 10.46 -11.52
CA ALA A 18 -4.70 10.20 -10.43
C ALA A 18 -5.48 9.45 -9.33
N GLN A 19 -5.06 8.21 -9.05
CA GLN A 19 -5.70 7.35 -8.05
C GLN A 19 -5.62 8.03 -6.68
N SER A 20 -6.78 8.19 -6.03
CA SER A 20 -6.82 8.76 -4.69
C SER A 20 -6.24 7.78 -3.67
N ILE A 21 -5.60 8.29 -2.63
CA ILE A 21 -5.07 7.43 -1.56
C ILE A 21 -6.19 6.63 -0.86
N GLU A 22 -7.41 7.16 -0.78
CA GLU A 22 -8.57 6.46 -0.23
C GLU A 22 -8.96 5.24 -1.07
N GLN A 23 -8.90 5.35 -2.39
CA GLN A 23 -9.15 4.22 -3.30
C GLN A 23 -8.10 3.14 -3.12
N ILE A 24 -6.83 3.52 -3.00
CA ILE A 24 -5.72 2.60 -2.75
C ILE A 24 -5.90 1.88 -1.41
N ARG A 25 -6.22 2.61 -0.32
CA ARG A 25 -6.50 2.03 1.02
C ARG A 25 -7.63 1.01 0.98
N LYS A 26 -8.75 1.34 0.32
CA LYS A 26 -9.89 0.41 0.15
C LYS A 26 -9.47 -0.85 -0.58
N SER A 27 -8.77 -0.71 -1.71
CA SER A 27 -8.31 -1.85 -2.51
C SER A 27 -7.32 -2.71 -1.74
N TYR A 28 -6.39 -2.11 -0.98
CA TYR A 28 -5.45 -2.82 -0.13
C TYR A 28 -6.15 -3.63 0.97
N THR A 29 -7.14 -3.02 1.66
CA THR A 29 -7.88 -3.67 2.75
C THR A 29 -8.58 -4.94 2.29
N ILE A 30 -9.15 -4.95 1.09
CA ILE A 30 -9.87 -6.12 0.56
C ILE A 30 -8.98 -7.07 -0.24
N ALA A 31 -7.76 -6.65 -0.61
CA ALA A 31 -6.88 -7.43 -1.48
C ALA A 31 -6.60 -8.84 -0.96
N GLN A 32 -6.45 -9.02 0.35
CA GLN A 32 -6.17 -10.32 0.97
C GLN A 32 -7.37 -11.29 1.00
N ASN A 33 -8.59 -10.82 0.71
CA ASN A 33 -9.81 -11.61 0.84
C ASN A 33 -9.95 -12.67 -0.28
N SER A 34 -9.39 -12.40 -1.47
CA SER A 34 -9.42 -13.35 -2.58
C SER A 34 -8.25 -13.12 -3.56
N LYS A 35 -8.01 -14.12 -4.41
CA LYS A 35 -7.04 -14.01 -5.51
C LYS A 35 -7.41 -12.90 -6.49
N GLU A 36 -8.70 -12.79 -6.78
CA GLU A 36 -9.25 -11.79 -7.69
C GLU A 36 -9.02 -10.36 -7.16
N ASN A 37 -9.31 -10.13 -5.87
CA ASN A 37 -9.06 -8.84 -5.24
C ASN A 37 -7.57 -8.49 -5.20
N THR A 38 -6.71 -9.48 -4.93
CA THR A 38 -5.26 -9.30 -5.01
C THR A 38 -4.81 -8.90 -6.42
N ALA A 39 -5.34 -9.57 -7.45
CA ALA A 39 -5.00 -9.27 -8.84
C ALA A 39 -5.48 -7.87 -9.24
N GLN A 40 -6.68 -7.46 -8.82
CA GLN A 40 -7.20 -6.12 -9.05
C GLN A 40 -6.35 -5.05 -8.36
N PHE A 41 -5.94 -5.28 -7.11
CA PHE A 41 -5.06 -4.37 -6.40
C PHE A 41 -3.68 -4.28 -7.06
N TYR A 42 -3.11 -5.41 -7.47
CA TYR A 42 -1.85 -5.45 -8.21
C TYR A 42 -1.96 -4.64 -9.52
N GLN A 43 -3.04 -4.85 -10.29
CA GLN A 43 -3.29 -4.10 -11.53
C GLN A 43 -3.46 -2.60 -11.27
N LEU A 44 -4.19 -2.22 -10.23
CA LEU A 44 -4.38 -0.82 -9.82
C LEU A 44 -3.02 -0.13 -9.57
N MET A 45 -2.05 -0.84 -9.00
CA MET A 45 -0.76 -0.27 -8.63
C MET A 45 0.29 -0.29 -9.75
N GLN A 46 -0.02 -0.82 -10.95
CA GLN A 46 0.96 -0.89 -12.04
C GLN A 46 1.41 0.49 -12.53
N GLU A 47 0.53 1.47 -12.54
CA GLU A 47 0.80 2.84 -13.00
C GLU A 47 1.70 3.63 -12.03
N VAL A 48 1.88 3.16 -10.78
CA VAL A 48 2.75 3.84 -9.81
C VAL A 48 4.22 3.66 -10.21
N SER A 49 4.93 4.78 -10.24
CA SER A 49 6.36 4.86 -10.60
C SER A 49 7.26 5.30 -9.43
N SER A 50 8.55 5.38 -9.65
CA SER A 50 9.52 5.94 -8.69
C SER A 50 9.32 7.43 -8.40
N GLU A 51 8.61 8.14 -9.28
CA GLU A 51 8.32 9.57 -9.16
C GLU A 51 7.09 9.86 -8.29
N ASP A 52 6.28 8.83 -8.00
CA ASP A 52 5.12 8.99 -7.14
C ASP A 52 5.50 9.19 -5.66
N ILE A 53 4.57 9.75 -4.90
CA ILE A 53 4.76 9.98 -3.46
C ILE A 53 5.04 8.65 -2.72
N PRO A 54 5.88 8.67 -1.66
CA PRO A 54 6.36 7.47 -0.99
C PRO A 54 5.27 6.50 -0.56
N ILE A 55 4.13 6.99 -0.05
CA ILE A 55 3.03 6.12 0.37
C ILE A 55 2.42 5.29 -0.78
N LYS A 56 2.28 5.84 -1.98
CA LYS A 56 1.83 5.08 -3.16
C LYS A 56 2.85 4.01 -3.53
N ARG A 57 4.14 4.34 -3.45
CA ARG A 57 5.24 3.39 -3.69
C ARG A 57 5.23 2.23 -2.70
N ALA A 58 4.94 2.50 -1.41
CA ALA A 58 4.78 1.46 -0.41
C ALA A 58 3.61 0.52 -0.75
N TYR A 59 2.48 1.05 -1.18
CA TYR A 59 1.34 0.23 -1.63
C TYR A 59 1.64 -0.55 -2.92
N LYS A 60 2.44 -0.01 -3.83
CA LYS A 60 2.94 -0.78 -4.98
C LYS A 60 3.75 -1.99 -4.52
N GLY A 61 4.71 -1.79 -3.65
CA GLY A 61 5.48 -2.88 -3.06
C GLY A 61 4.59 -3.93 -2.39
N ALA A 62 3.59 -3.48 -1.62
CA ALA A 62 2.61 -4.37 -1.00
C ALA A 62 1.82 -5.18 -2.04
N SER A 63 1.37 -4.55 -3.13
CA SER A 63 0.60 -5.22 -4.18
C SER A 63 1.41 -6.32 -4.86
N ILE A 64 2.69 -6.06 -5.13
CA ILE A 64 3.63 -7.04 -5.72
C ILE A 64 3.82 -8.24 -4.77
N MET A 65 4.08 -7.98 -3.48
CA MET A 65 4.29 -9.05 -2.49
C MET A 65 3.03 -9.90 -2.26
N MET A 66 1.86 -9.27 -2.25
CA MET A 66 0.58 -9.98 -2.13
C MET A 66 0.30 -10.83 -3.36
N TYR A 67 0.58 -10.31 -4.56
CA TYR A 67 0.43 -11.02 -5.83
C TYR A 67 1.37 -12.24 -5.92
N ALA A 68 2.59 -12.15 -5.36
CA ALA A 68 3.56 -13.24 -5.32
C ALA A 68 2.97 -14.53 -4.72
N LYS A 69 2.03 -14.43 -3.76
CA LYS A 69 1.35 -15.58 -3.14
C LYS A 69 0.62 -16.47 -4.17
N TYR A 70 0.15 -15.88 -5.25
CA TYR A 70 -0.63 -16.55 -6.30
C TYR A 70 0.17 -16.81 -7.58
N SER A 71 1.43 -16.38 -7.61
CA SER A 71 2.33 -16.60 -8.73
C SER A 71 2.91 -18.02 -8.69
N VAL A 72 3.01 -18.65 -9.86
CA VAL A 72 3.67 -19.98 -10.01
C VAL A 72 5.16 -19.80 -10.29
N LYS A 73 5.55 -18.68 -10.85
CA LYS A 73 6.93 -18.37 -11.26
C LYS A 73 7.38 -17.06 -10.60
N ASN A 74 8.70 -16.92 -10.43
CA ASN A 74 9.34 -15.67 -9.97
C ASN A 74 8.88 -15.18 -8.60
N VAL A 75 8.42 -16.08 -7.71
CA VAL A 75 7.92 -15.69 -6.36
C VAL A 75 9.01 -14.96 -5.57
N ARG A 76 10.26 -15.45 -5.63
CA ARG A 76 11.39 -14.83 -4.90
C ARG A 76 11.69 -13.44 -5.42
N GLU A 77 11.68 -13.25 -6.74
CA GLU A 77 11.92 -11.98 -7.42
C GLU A 77 10.83 -10.96 -7.06
N LEU A 78 9.56 -11.38 -7.12
CA LEU A 78 8.43 -10.53 -6.73
C LEU A 78 8.49 -10.12 -5.25
N LEU A 79 8.82 -11.05 -4.36
CA LEU A 79 8.98 -10.71 -2.93
C LEU A 79 10.15 -9.75 -2.69
N LYS A 80 11.25 -9.90 -3.43
CA LYS A 80 12.40 -9.01 -3.35
C LYS A 80 12.03 -7.62 -3.88
N GLU A 81 11.45 -7.54 -5.07
CA GLU A 81 11.02 -6.29 -5.70
C GLU A 81 10.03 -5.53 -4.81
N GLY A 82 8.97 -6.22 -4.35
CA GLY A 82 7.97 -5.59 -3.49
C GLY A 82 8.56 -5.09 -2.17
N LYS A 83 9.50 -5.83 -1.57
CA LYS A 83 10.25 -5.37 -0.40
C LYS A 83 11.05 -4.09 -0.70
N GLU A 84 11.77 -4.05 -1.82
CA GLU A 84 12.58 -2.89 -2.22
C GLU A 84 11.70 -1.64 -2.33
N TRP A 85 10.54 -1.71 -2.97
CA TRP A 85 9.57 -0.61 -3.05
C TRP A 85 9.12 -0.09 -1.68
N VAL A 86 8.83 -1.00 -0.74
CA VAL A 86 8.40 -0.61 0.62
C VAL A 86 9.53 0.05 1.40
N GLU A 87 10.73 -0.55 1.38
CA GLU A 87 11.88 -0.02 2.13
C GLU A 87 12.37 1.31 1.56
N GLU A 88 12.38 1.49 0.24
CA GLU A 88 12.71 2.77 -0.37
C GLU A 88 11.70 3.87 -0.01
N ALA A 89 10.40 3.54 0.02
CA ALA A 89 9.38 4.47 0.46
C ALA A 89 9.60 4.89 1.92
N LEU A 90 9.89 3.93 2.79
CA LEU A 90 10.16 4.21 4.20
C LEU A 90 11.46 5.01 4.39
N ASN A 91 12.50 4.74 3.61
CA ASN A 91 13.74 5.51 3.66
C ASN A 91 13.54 6.98 3.27
N LYS A 92 12.55 7.27 2.41
CA LYS A 92 12.18 8.65 2.04
C LYS A 92 11.36 9.35 3.12
N GLU A 93 10.47 8.62 3.78
CA GLU A 93 9.58 9.16 4.83
C GLU A 93 9.58 8.21 6.06
N PRO A 94 10.66 8.18 6.85
CA PRO A 94 10.82 7.23 7.96
C PRO A 94 9.79 7.38 9.08
N GLU A 95 9.21 8.57 9.23
CA GLU A 95 8.18 8.86 10.23
C GLU A 95 6.75 8.71 9.71
N ASN A 96 6.56 8.31 8.45
CA ASN A 96 5.24 8.09 7.88
C ASN A 96 4.62 6.80 8.43
N ILE A 97 3.68 6.97 9.35
CA ILE A 97 3.08 5.83 10.06
C ILE A 97 2.22 4.94 9.17
N GLU A 98 1.73 5.44 8.05
CA GLU A 98 0.97 4.62 7.09
C GLU A 98 1.92 3.71 6.29
N ILE A 99 3.11 4.17 5.91
CA ILE A 99 4.14 3.32 5.29
C ILE A 99 4.58 2.24 6.28
N ARG A 100 4.77 2.60 7.55
CA ARG A 100 5.10 1.64 8.61
C ARG A 100 3.99 0.62 8.83
N LEU A 101 2.72 1.03 8.77
CA LEU A 101 1.58 0.12 8.84
C LEU A 101 1.59 -0.86 7.66
N VAL A 102 1.85 -0.39 6.43
CA VAL A 102 1.97 -1.26 5.25
C VAL A 102 3.08 -2.30 5.46
N ARG A 103 4.27 -1.89 5.92
CA ARG A 103 5.38 -2.80 6.23
C ARG A 103 5.01 -3.81 7.32
N LEU A 104 4.45 -3.35 8.42
CA LEU A 104 4.00 -4.20 9.53
C LEU A 104 2.99 -5.24 9.08
N SER A 105 1.99 -4.82 8.31
CA SER A 105 0.95 -5.70 7.76
C SER A 105 1.54 -6.79 6.87
N LEU A 106 2.48 -6.45 5.99
CA LEU A 106 3.17 -7.43 5.16
C LEU A 106 3.95 -8.43 6.02
N GLN A 107 4.71 -7.95 6.99
CA GLN A 107 5.50 -8.79 7.92
C GLN A 107 4.62 -9.69 8.80
N GLU A 108 3.38 -9.29 9.07
CA GLU A 108 2.41 -10.08 9.84
C GLU A 108 1.86 -11.26 9.03
N HIS A 109 1.66 -11.08 7.73
CA HIS A 109 0.99 -12.05 6.86
C HIS A 109 1.93 -12.92 6.02
N LEU A 110 3.21 -12.54 5.92
CA LEU A 110 4.19 -13.34 5.19
C LEU A 110 4.52 -14.66 5.91
N PRO A 111 4.76 -15.75 5.17
CA PRO A 111 5.29 -17.00 5.74
C PRO A 111 6.60 -16.75 6.49
N LYS A 112 6.80 -17.43 7.61
CA LYS A 112 8.03 -17.28 8.44
C LYS A 112 9.34 -17.54 7.69
N ILE A 113 9.29 -18.32 6.61
CA ILE A 113 10.45 -18.61 5.76
C ILE A 113 10.93 -17.38 4.97
N VAL A 114 10.08 -16.37 4.79
CA VAL A 114 10.46 -15.11 4.14
C VAL A 114 11.20 -14.24 5.17
N PRO A 115 12.47 -13.89 4.96
CA PRO A 115 13.28 -13.16 5.96
C PRO A 115 12.94 -11.65 5.99
N TYR A 116 11.69 -11.33 6.32
CA TYR A 116 11.19 -9.95 6.37
C TYR A 116 10.29 -9.74 7.59
N HIS A 117 10.84 -9.91 8.83
CA HIS A 117 10.05 -9.86 10.06
C HIS A 117 10.68 -9.01 11.19
N LYS A 118 11.81 -8.32 10.90
CA LYS A 118 12.67 -7.75 11.97
C LYS A 118 12.15 -6.47 12.61
N ASN A 119 11.31 -5.70 11.90
CA ASN A 119 10.98 -4.32 12.28
C ASN A 119 9.61 -4.13 12.92
N LYS A 120 8.92 -5.23 13.27
CA LYS A 120 7.52 -5.16 13.74
C LYS A 120 7.35 -4.33 15.01
N ASP A 121 8.24 -4.49 15.99
CA ASP A 121 8.13 -3.75 17.24
C ASP A 121 8.46 -2.27 17.06
N GLU A 122 9.43 -1.95 16.20
CA GLU A 122 9.75 -0.58 15.81
C GLU A 122 8.57 0.10 15.13
N ASP A 123 8.02 -0.52 14.10
CA ASP A 123 6.87 0.02 13.35
C ASP A 123 5.65 0.21 14.26
N LYS A 124 5.35 -0.79 15.08
CA LYS A 124 4.27 -0.73 16.05
C LYS A 124 4.44 0.44 17.02
N LYS A 125 5.65 0.63 17.54
CA LYS A 125 5.94 1.75 18.45
C LYS A 125 5.67 3.10 17.79
N VAL A 126 6.21 3.33 16.59
CA VAL A 126 6.03 4.61 15.88
C VAL A 126 4.54 4.85 15.55
N ILE A 127 3.81 3.81 15.13
CA ILE A 127 2.36 3.89 14.86
C ILE A 127 1.61 4.33 16.12
N LEU A 128 1.86 3.70 17.27
CA LEU A 128 1.17 4.02 18.53
C LEU A 128 1.50 5.42 19.05
N ASP A 129 2.77 5.83 18.97
CA ASP A 129 3.24 7.12 19.49
C ASP A 129 2.72 8.30 18.65
N SER A 130 2.57 8.09 17.33
CA SER A 130 2.15 9.16 16.39
C SER A 130 0.68 9.09 15.97
N PHE A 131 -0.10 8.15 16.50
CA PHE A 131 -1.50 7.92 16.09
C PHE A 131 -2.38 9.16 16.20
N TYR A 132 -2.36 9.82 17.37
CA TYR A 132 -3.25 10.95 17.66
C TYR A 132 -2.86 12.25 16.95
N SER A 133 -1.65 12.34 16.40
CA SER A 133 -1.22 13.48 15.58
C SER A 133 -1.73 13.42 14.14
N GLN A 134 -2.33 12.29 13.72
CA GLN A 134 -2.81 12.09 12.35
C GLN A 134 -4.17 12.72 12.09
N SER A 135 -4.51 12.92 10.81
CA SER A 135 -5.86 13.32 10.41
C SER A 135 -6.90 12.28 10.86
N LYS A 136 -8.13 12.70 11.13
CA LYS A 136 -9.21 11.79 11.56
C LYS A 136 -9.47 10.65 10.58
N LEU A 137 -9.34 10.92 9.29
CA LEU A 137 -9.50 9.91 8.25
C LEU A 137 -8.40 8.83 8.35
N LEU A 138 -7.14 9.24 8.54
CA LEU A 138 -6.04 8.31 8.71
C LEU A 138 -6.12 7.58 10.05
N GLN A 139 -6.50 8.26 11.13
CA GLN A 139 -6.75 7.62 12.44
C GLN A 139 -7.76 6.48 12.31
N LYS A 140 -8.88 6.71 11.61
CA LYS A 140 -9.88 5.66 11.41
C LYS A 140 -9.32 4.45 10.67
N TYR A 141 -8.61 4.68 9.59
CA TYR A 141 -7.98 3.61 8.80
C TYR A 141 -6.97 2.79 9.63
N LEU A 142 -6.10 3.48 10.37
CA LEU A 142 -5.12 2.86 11.27
C LEU A 142 -5.80 2.08 12.39
N GLN A 143 -6.86 2.65 12.99
CA GLN A 143 -7.63 2.02 14.06
C GLN A 143 -8.25 0.70 13.60
N ASP A 144 -8.88 0.68 12.42
CA ASP A 144 -9.51 -0.53 11.87
C ASP A 144 -8.47 -1.65 11.69
N TYR A 145 -7.25 -1.32 11.21
CA TYR A 145 -6.16 -2.27 11.13
C TYR A 145 -5.68 -2.73 12.53
N ILE A 146 -5.37 -1.79 13.44
CA ILE A 146 -4.85 -2.10 14.78
C ILE A 146 -5.80 -3.06 15.51
N GLN A 147 -7.13 -2.84 15.43
CA GLN A 147 -8.11 -3.68 16.10
C GLN A 147 -8.12 -5.13 15.57
N SER A 148 -7.86 -5.34 14.28
CA SER A 148 -7.82 -6.67 13.63
C SER A 148 -6.46 -7.36 13.71
N SER A 149 -5.36 -6.62 13.81
CA SER A 149 -3.99 -7.12 13.77
C SER A 149 -3.65 -7.98 15.02
N LYS A 150 -2.81 -9.00 14.80
CA LYS A 150 -2.25 -9.84 15.87
C LYS A 150 -0.98 -9.25 16.49
N SER A 151 -0.41 -8.21 15.89
CA SER A 151 0.82 -7.58 16.36
C SER A 151 0.59 -6.67 17.58
N PHE A 152 -0.65 -6.20 17.80
CA PHE A 152 -1.00 -5.31 18.90
C PHE A 152 -1.62 -6.08 20.07
N SER A 153 -1.16 -5.77 21.30
CA SER A 153 -1.73 -6.35 22.52
C SER A 153 -3.15 -5.82 22.81
N PRO A 154 -3.92 -6.49 23.68
CA PRO A 154 -5.23 -5.98 24.10
C PRO A 154 -5.16 -4.57 24.72
N GLU A 155 -4.10 -4.26 25.49
CA GLU A 155 -3.87 -2.98 26.12
C GLU A 155 -3.59 -1.89 25.07
N GLU A 156 -2.75 -2.18 24.08
CA GLU A 156 -2.44 -1.26 22.97
C GLU A 156 -3.70 -0.97 22.14
N LYS A 157 -4.49 -2.00 21.83
CA LYS A 157 -5.78 -1.84 21.13
C LYS A 157 -6.76 -0.97 21.92
N LYS A 158 -6.81 -1.14 23.25
CA LYS A 158 -7.67 -0.34 24.12
C LYS A 158 -7.26 1.14 24.11
N ARG A 159 -5.97 1.45 24.12
CA ARG A 159 -5.47 2.83 24.01
C ARG A 159 -5.93 3.55 22.73
N ILE A 160 -6.09 2.81 21.64
CA ILE A 160 -6.46 3.37 20.33
C ILE A 160 -8.00 3.41 20.13
N LYS A 161 -8.77 2.79 20.98
CA LYS A 161 -10.23 2.66 20.83
C LYS A 161 -11.00 3.89 21.33
N ASN A 162 -10.39 4.74 22.12
CA ASN A 162 -11.00 5.95 22.70
C ASN A 162 -10.70 7.16 21.78
#